data_1c65e5955545c9518438ca4906199cd3
#
_entry.id   1c65e5955545c9518438ca4906199cd3
#
_cell.length_a   1.000
_cell.length_b   1.000
_cell.length_c   1.000
_cell.angle_alpha   90.00
_cell.angle_beta   90.00
_cell.angle_gamma   90.00
#
_symmetry.space_group_name_H-M   'P 1'
#
loop_
_entity.id
_entity.type
_entity.pdbx_description
1 polymer ?
#
loop_
_entity_poly.entity_id
_entity_poly.type
_entity_poly.pdbx_seq_one_letter_code
_entity_poly.pdbx_strand_id
1 'polypeptide(L)'
;VVYQAHEWMTGMGALYVQEAVPEVATIFTTHATSIGRSIAGNHKPLYDYLFAYNGDQMAQELNMQSKHSIEKQTAHYVDCFTTVSEITNNECKELLDKPADVVLMNGFEDDFVPKGSTFAGKRKRARALMLNVANKLLGTNLGDDTLIVGTSGRYEFKNKGIDVFLESLNRLNRDKNLHKNVLAFINVPGWVGEPREDLQARLKSKEKFDTPLEVPFITHWLHNMTHDQVLDMLKYLGMGNRPEDKVKVIFVPCYLDGRD
;
A
#
# COMPACT_ATOMS: atom_id res chain seq x y z
N VAL A 1 23.55 25.70 10.70
CA VAL A 1 22.19 25.11 10.86
C VAL A 1 21.69 24.74 9.47
N VAL A 2 21.00 23.61 9.35
CA VAL A 2 20.37 23.15 8.11
C VAL A 2 18.88 22.98 8.36
N TYR A 3 18.06 23.51 7.46
CA TYR A 3 16.63 23.27 7.41
C TYR A 3 16.35 22.17 6.37
N GLN A 4 15.89 21.01 6.83
CA GLN A 4 15.52 19.91 5.94
C GLN A 4 14.01 19.79 5.85
N ALA A 5 13.49 19.88 4.64
CA ALA A 5 12.07 19.77 4.30
C ALA A 5 11.79 18.46 3.56
N HIS A 6 10.69 17.81 3.87
CA HIS A 6 10.25 16.61 3.21
C HIS A 6 8.86 16.79 2.60
N GLU A 7 8.72 16.45 1.33
CA GLU A 7 7.48 16.51 0.58
C GLU A 7 6.92 17.93 0.38
N TRP A 8 6.05 18.11 -0.60
CA TRP A 8 5.46 19.39 -0.96
C TRP A 8 4.86 20.17 0.23
N MET A 9 4.35 19.45 1.25
CA MET A 9 3.70 20.05 2.43
C MET A 9 4.64 20.95 3.25
N THR A 10 5.93 20.69 3.22
CA THR A 10 6.94 21.47 3.95
C THR A 10 7.69 22.46 3.05
N GLY A 11 7.39 22.44 1.74
CA GLY A 11 8.08 23.26 0.75
C GLY A 11 7.97 24.75 0.99
N MET A 12 6.78 25.25 1.37
CA MET A 12 6.59 26.67 1.68
C MET A 12 7.51 27.15 2.81
N GLY A 13 7.74 26.31 3.82
CA GLY A 13 8.68 26.62 4.91
C GLY A 13 10.13 26.71 4.42
N ALA A 14 10.53 25.80 3.51
CA ALA A 14 11.86 25.85 2.93
C ALA A 14 12.09 27.12 2.08
N LEU A 15 11.12 27.50 1.25
CA LEU A 15 11.17 28.74 0.46
C LEU A 15 11.24 29.97 1.35
N TYR A 16 10.42 30.02 2.41
CA TYR A 16 10.45 31.12 3.38
C TYR A 16 11.81 31.23 4.08
N VAL A 17 12.37 30.11 4.55
CA VAL A 17 13.69 30.10 5.22
C VAL A 17 14.78 30.60 4.27
N GLN A 18 14.74 30.18 3.01
CA GLN A 18 15.71 30.60 2.03
C GLN A 18 15.71 32.11 1.78
N GLU A 19 14.54 32.74 1.80
CA GLU A 19 14.40 34.17 1.61
C GLU A 19 14.67 34.97 2.89
N ALA A 20 14.09 34.54 4.02
CA ALA A 20 14.08 35.33 5.26
C ALA A 20 15.31 35.09 6.15
N VAL A 21 15.98 33.93 6.02
CA VAL A 21 17.12 33.51 6.86
C VAL A 21 18.22 32.87 6.01
N PRO A 22 18.85 33.63 5.09
CA PRO A 22 19.76 33.09 4.07
C PRO A 22 21.02 32.41 4.62
N GLU A 23 21.35 32.59 5.91
CA GLU A 23 22.43 31.89 6.59
C GLU A 23 22.10 30.44 6.97
N VAL A 24 20.85 30.01 6.82
CA VAL A 24 20.40 28.64 7.06
C VAL A 24 20.33 27.90 5.73
N ALA A 25 21.19 26.89 5.55
CA ALA A 25 21.15 26.04 4.37
C ALA A 25 19.84 25.23 4.32
N THR A 26 19.31 25.07 3.12
CA THR A 26 18.02 24.39 2.88
C THR A 26 18.21 23.10 2.07
N ILE A 27 17.59 22.03 2.56
CA ILE A 27 17.49 20.75 1.84
C ILE A 27 16.03 20.40 1.65
N PHE A 28 15.65 20.03 0.44
CA PHE A 28 14.33 19.52 0.13
C PHE A 28 14.41 18.09 -0.40
N THR A 29 13.61 17.20 0.18
CA THR A 29 13.53 15.80 -0.25
C THR A 29 12.13 15.47 -0.73
N THR A 30 11.99 15.03 -1.98
CA THR A 30 10.75 14.43 -2.47
C THR A 30 10.89 12.90 -2.52
N HIS A 31 9.92 12.19 -1.94
CA HIS A 31 9.90 10.72 -1.90
C HIS A 31 9.12 10.11 -3.07
N ALA A 32 8.24 10.88 -3.65
CA ALA A 32 7.53 10.62 -4.91
C ALA A 32 6.97 11.94 -5.40
N THR A 33 7.05 12.22 -6.69
CA THR A 33 6.46 13.46 -7.21
C THR A 33 4.95 13.44 -7.00
N SER A 34 4.39 14.55 -6.49
CA SER A 34 2.95 14.66 -6.24
C SER A 34 2.15 14.48 -7.52
N ILE A 35 2.65 15.04 -8.63
CA ILE A 35 1.99 14.92 -9.94
C ILE A 35 2.16 13.52 -10.54
N GLY A 36 3.32 12.89 -10.44
CA GLY A 36 3.53 11.51 -10.91
C GLY A 36 2.60 10.52 -10.21
N ARG A 37 2.48 10.65 -8.88
CA ARG A 37 1.52 9.85 -8.10
C ARG A 37 0.07 10.07 -8.56
N SER A 38 -0.29 11.29 -8.90
CA SER A 38 -1.63 11.61 -9.39
C SER A 38 -1.88 11.05 -10.79
N ILE A 39 -0.90 11.13 -11.70
CA ILE A 39 -0.98 10.53 -13.04
C ILE A 39 -1.25 9.03 -12.92
N ALA A 40 -0.41 8.31 -12.18
CA ALA A 40 -0.57 6.86 -11.99
C ALA A 40 -1.86 6.50 -11.26
N GLY A 41 -2.24 7.24 -10.23
CA GLY A 41 -3.47 7.04 -9.46
C GLY A 41 -4.75 7.25 -10.28
N ASN A 42 -4.69 8.06 -11.32
CA ASN A 42 -5.77 8.29 -12.30
C ASN A 42 -5.71 7.33 -13.51
N HIS A 43 -5.08 6.19 -13.36
CA HIS A 43 -5.01 5.13 -14.40
C HIS A 43 -4.29 5.55 -15.69
N LYS A 44 -3.47 6.59 -15.64
CA LYS A 44 -2.63 6.98 -16.77
C LYS A 44 -1.27 6.25 -16.67
N PRO A 45 -0.74 5.70 -17.77
CA PRO A 45 0.53 4.97 -17.76
C PRO A 45 1.70 5.97 -17.57
N LEU A 46 2.21 6.05 -16.34
CA LEU A 46 3.21 7.03 -15.97
C LEU A 46 4.55 6.76 -16.66
N TYR A 47 5.11 5.56 -16.47
CA TYR A 47 6.48 5.28 -16.92
C TYR A 47 6.61 5.01 -18.41
N ASP A 48 5.54 4.47 -19.04
CA ASP A 48 5.54 4.22 -20.48
C ASP A 48 5.62 5.51 -21.29
N TYR A 49 5.11 6.61 -20.75
CA TYR A 49 5.04 7.91 -21.40
C TYR A 49 5.64 9.04 -20.57
N LEU A 50 6.50 8.76 -19.61
CA LEU A 50 7.07 9.75 -18.70
C LEU A 50 7.71 10.91 -19.45
N PHE A 51 8.46 10.61 -20.50
CA PHE A 51 9.15 11.58 -21.35
C PHE A 51 8.21 12.50 -22.17
N ALA A 52 6.95 12.14 -22.30
CA ALA A 52 5.94 12.89 -23.06
C ALA A 52 5.02 13.74 -22.18
N TYR A 53 5.05 13.54 -20.87
CA TYR A 53 4.25 14.34 -19.95
C TYR A 53 4.91 15.69 -19.67
N ASN A 54 4.10 16.74 -19.67
CA ASN A 54 4.45 18.03 -19.09
C ASN A 54 3.83 18.15 -17.70
N GLY A 55 4.64 18.31 -16.65
CA GLY A 55 4.19 18.32 -15.27
C GLY A 55 3.16 19.43 -14.97
N ASP A 56 3.38 20.64 -15.50
CA ASP A 56 2.49 21.78 -15.28
C ASP A 56 1.12 21.56 -15.95
N GLN A 57 1.12 21.02 -17.18
CA GLN A 57 -0.09 20.69 -17.92
C GLN A 57 -0.88 19.57 -17.20
N MET A 58 -0.19 18.53 -16.76
CA MET A 58 -0.81 17.44 -16.03
C MET A 58 -1.36 17.90 -14.68
N ALA A 59 -0.69 18.85 -14.02
CA ALA A 59 -1.19 19.44 -12.79
C ALA A 59 -2.51 20.20 -13.01
N GLN A 60 -2.65 20.91 -14.12
CA GLN A 60 -3.91 21.56 -14.50
C GLN A 60 -5.02 20.52 -14.77
N GLU A 61 -4.72 19.51 -15.58
CA GLU A 61 -5.68 18.46 -15.93
C GLU A 61 -6.21 17.70 -14.70
N LEU A 62 -5.35 17.45 -13.73
CA LEU A 62 -5.65 16.64 -12.54
C LEU A 62 -5.95 17.45 -11.27
N ASN A 63 -6.12 18.78 -11.39
CA ASN A 63 -6.38 19.71 -10.27
C ASN A 63 -5.30 19.62 -9.15
N MET A 64 -4.04 19.53 -9.56
CA MET A 64 -2.89 19.40 -8.67
C MET A 64 -1.99 20.65 -8.64
N GLN A 65 -2.41 21.76 -9.24
CA GLN A 65 -1.57 22.94 -9.45
C GLN A 65 -0.89 23.44 -8.18
N SER A 66 -1.63 23.56 -7.07
CA SER A 66 -1.09 24.07 -5.80
C SER A 66 0.03 23.18 -5.25
N LYS A 67 -0.18 21.86 -5.24
CA LYS A 67 0.80 20.92 -4.71
C LYS A 67 2.02 20.83 -5.64
N HIS A 68 1.76 20.71 -6.92
CA HIS A 68 2.80 20.61 -7.95
C HIS A 68 3.68 21.87 -8.00
N SER A 69 3.08 23.07 -7.97
CA SER A 69 3.83 24.32 -8.02
C SER A 69 4.73 24.49 -6.79
N ILE A 70 4.23 24.19 -5.59
CA ILE A 70 5.04 24.24 -4.37
C ILE A 70 6.21 23.26 -4.48
N GLU A 71 5.96 22.01 -4.86
CA GLU A 71 7.00 20.99 -5.01
C GLU A 71 8.07 21.41 -6.03
N LYS A 72 7.63 21.83 -7.20
CA LYS A 72 8.49 22.29 -8.28
C LYS A 72 9.33 23.49 -7.89
N GLN A 73 8.72 24.54 -7.34
CA GLN A 73 9.44 25.74 -6.92
C GLN A 73 10.43 25.43 -5.80
N THR A 74 10.03 24.61 -4.82
CA THR A 74 10.95 24.21 -3.75
C THR A 74 12.15 23.46 -4.31
N ALA A 75 11.95 22.50 -5.20
CA ALA A 75 13.03 21.75 -5.84
C ALA A 75 14.03 22.64 -6.58
N HIS A 76 13.55 23.74 -7.20
CA HIS A 76 14.39 24.65 -7.96
C HIS A 76 15.16 25.66 -7.10
N TYR A 77 14.64 26.07 -5.93
CA TYR A 77 15.16 27.20 -5.16
C TYR A 77 15.95 26.82 -3.91
N VAL A 78 15.81 25.58 -3.39
CA VAL A 78 16.64 25.14 -2.23
C VAL A 78 18.09 24.96 -2.58
N ASP A 79 18.98 24.99 -1.60
CA ASP A 79 20.42 24.80 -1.79
C ASP A 79 20.76 23.37 -2.26
N CYS A 80 19.97 22.38 -1.81
CA CYS A 80 20.14 20.99 -2.22
C CYS A 80 18.78 20.30 -2.37
N PHE A 81 18.47 19.85 -3.57
CA PHE A 81 17.31 19.03 -3.86
C PHE A 81 17.69 17.54 -3.87
N THR A 82 16.98 16.73 -3.13
CA THR A 82 17.25 15.30 -3.00
C THR A 82 16.00 14.46 -3.28
N THR A 83 16.23 13.22 -3.67
CA THR A 83 15.18 12.19 -3.80
C THR A 83 15.69 10.83 -3.36
N VAL A 84 14.82 9.82 -3.33
CA VAL A 84 15.07 8.54 -2.68
C VAL A 84 15.41 7.38 -3.63
N SER A 85 15.33 7.60 -4.93
CA SER A 85 15.65 6.58 -5.94
C SER A 85 15.88 7.18 -7.32
N GLU A 86 16.57 6.46 -8.19
CA GLU A 86 16.75 6.86 -9.58
C GLU A 86 15.43 6.92 -10.35
N ILE A 87 14.46 6.05 -10.00
CA ILE A 87 13.12 6.09 -10.60
C ILE A 87 12.45 7.42 -10.28
N THR A 88 12.46 7.83 -9.00
CA THR A 88 11.90 9.12 -8.60
C THR A 88 12.70 10.29 -9.18
N ASN A 89 14.02 10.15 -9.33
CA ASN A 89 14.86 11.16 -9.96
C ASN A 89 14.46 11.39 -11.43
N ASN A 90 14.15 10.33 -12.17
CA ASN A 90 13.63 10.46 -13.52
C ASN A 90 12.25 11.16 -13.54
N GLU A 91 11.37 10.88 -12.58
CA GLU A 91 10.13 11.66 -12.44
C GLU A 91 10.39 13.14 -12.18
N CYS A 92 11.33 13.46 -11.27
CA CYS A 92 11.69 14.84 -10.97
C CYS A 92 12.21 15.57 -12.22
N LYS A 93 13.08 14.92 -12.97
CA LYS A 93 13.61 15.48 -14.20
C LYS A 93 12.53 15.83 -15.21
N GLU A 94 11.60 14.91 -15.47
CA GLU A 94 10.58 15.08 -16.51
C GLU A 94 9.38 15.91 -16.05
N LEU A 95 8.97 15.80 -14.77
CA LEU A 95 7.75 16.41 -14.28
C LEU A 95 7.97 17.71 -13.48
N LEU A 96 9.14 17.88 -12.86
CA LEU A 96 9.51 19.09 -12.13
C LEU A 96 10.52 19.96 -12.90
N ASP A 97 10.99 19.51 -14.09
CA ASP A 97 12.06 20.13 -14.88
C ASP A 97 13.36 20.31 -14.07
N LYS A 98 13.59 19.47 -13.07
CA LYS A 98 14.74 19.53 -12.18
C LYS A 98 15.11 18.13 -11.70
N PRO A 99 16.25 17.55 -12.15
CA PRO A 99 16.78 16.35 -11.51
C PRO A 99 17.26 16.67 -10.09
N ALA A 100 17.23 15.68 -9.23
CA ALA A 100 17.78 15.81 -7.89
C ALA A 100 19.30 16.03 -7.95
N ASP A 101 19.81 16.86 -7.06
CA ASP A 101 21.24 17.09 -6.91
C ASP A 101 21.93 15.84 -6.31
N VAL A 102 21.20 15.13 -5.42
CA VAL A 102 21.66 13.88 -4.80
C VAL A 102 20.51 12.89 -4.65
N VAL A 103 20.75 11.63 -4.98
CA VAL A 103 19.83 10.51 -4.70
C VAL A 103 20.25 9.86 -3.40
N LEU A 104 19.40 9.97 -2.38
CA LEU A 104 19.59 9.41 -1.04
C LEU A 104 18.54 8.32 -0.77
N MET A 105 18.92 7.07 -0.93
CA MET A 105 18.01 5.95 -0.68
C MET A 105 17.57 5.91 0.78
N ASN A 106 16.30 5.54 1.01
CA ASN A 106 15.79 5.34 2.35
C ASN A 106 16.64 4.31 3.10
N GLY A 107 16.97 4.64 4.35
CA GLY A 107 17.66 3.71 5.23
C GLY A 107 16.75 2.54 5.66
N PHE A 108 17.36 1.44 6.02
CA PHE A 108 16.70 0.29 6.61
C PHE A 108 17.47 -0.14 7.87
N GLU A 109 16.75 -0.32 8.95
CA GLU A 109 17.29 -0.83 10.21
C GLU A 109 16.61 -2.17 10.51
N ASP A 110 17.41 -3.21 10.71
CA ASP A 110 16.91 -4.58 10.88
C ASP A 110 16.85 -5.05 12.35
N ASP A 111 17.22 -4.20 13.30
CA ASP A 111 17.27 -4.54 14.72
C ASP A 111 15.91 -4.87 15.33
N PHE A 112 14.82 -4.34 14.74
CA PHE A 112 13.47 -4.68 15.15
C PHE A 112 13.03 -6.08 14.67
N VAL A 113 13.75 -6.68 13.73
CA VAL A 113 13.43 -8.02 13.22
C VAL A 113 13.95 -9.07 14.18
N PRO A 114 13.09 -9.89 14.79
CA PRO A 114 13.54 -10.96 15.69
C PRO A 114 14.44 -11.94 14.95
N LYS A 115 15.49 -12.44 15.63
CA LYS A 115 16.44 -13.39 15.05
C LYS A 115 16.34 -14.76 15.75
N GLY A 116 16.85 -15.83 15.11
CA GLY A 116 16.97 -17.16 15.68
C GLY A 116 15.64 -17.77 16.15
N SER A 117 15.64 -18.38 17.34
CA SER A 117 14.48 -19.07 17.91
C SER A 117 13.32 -18.12 18.22
N THR A 118 13.63 -16.86 18.56
CA THR A 118 12.60 -15.81 18.78
C THR A 118 11.81 -15.53 17.50
N PHE A 119 12.50 -15.43 16.37
CA PHE A 119 11.84 -15.29 15.05
C PHE A 119 10.95 -16.47 14.75
N ALA A 120 11.47 -17.70 14.89
CA ALA A 120 10.71 -18.92 14.63
C ALA A 120 9.43 -19.00 15.50
N GLY A 121 9.54 -18.67 16.79
CA GLY A 121 8.43 -18.65 17.73
C GLY A 121 7.37 -17.59 17.39
N LYS A 122 7.79 -16.37 17.08
CA LYS A 122 6.86 -15.28 16.67
C LYS A 122 6.18 -15.62 15.35
N ARG A 123 6.95 -16.10 14.36
CA ARG A 123 6.40 -16.53 13.06
C ARG A 123 5.35 -17.63 13.20
N LYS A 124 5.61 -18.64 14.05
CA LYS A 124 4.66 -19.74 14.31
C LYS A 124 3.35 -19.19 14.91
N ARG A 125 3.43 -18.28 15.88
CA ARG A 125 2.24 -17.67 16.51
C ARG A 125 1.45 -16.83 15.52
N ALA A 126 2.14 -15.96 14.77
CA ALA A 126 1.48 -15.11 13.76
C ALA A 126 0.77 -15.96 12.69
N ARG A 127 1.45 -17.00 12.20
CA ARG A 127 0.85 -17.95 11.26
C ARG A 127 -0.39 -18.63 11.81
N ALA A 128 -0.34 -19.12 13.06
CA ALA A 128 -1.47 -19.75 13.71
C ALA A 128 -2.67 -18.77 13.85
N LEU A 129 -2.40 -17.52 14.19
CA LEU A 129 -3.42 -16.47 14.25
C LEU A 129 -4.08 -16.25 12.89
N MET A 130 -3.28 -16.05 11.84
CA MET A 130 -3.79 -15.84 10.48
C MET A 130 -4.64 -17.02 9.99
N LEU A 131 -4.19 -18.26 10.22
CA LEU A 131 -4.98 -19.45 9.90
C LEU A 131 -6.26 -19.54 10.71
N ASN A 132 -6.22 -19.19 12.00
CA ASN A 132 -7.41 -19.18 12.84
C ASN A 132 -8.45 -18.18 12.33
N VAL A 133 -8.06 -16.95 12.03
CA VAL A 133 -8.96 -15.94 11.44
C VAL A 133 -9.57 -16.45 10.14
N ALA A 134 -8.74 -17.00 9.24
CA ALA A 134 -9.21 -17.54 7.98
C ALA A 134 -10.21 -18.69 8.18
N ASN A 135 -9.88 -19.67 9.01
CA ASN A 135 -10.73 -20.83 9.26
C ASN A 135 -12.07 -20.45 9.88
N LYS A 136 -12.08 -19.47 10.79
CA LYS A 136 -13.31 -18.95 11.41
C LYS A 136 -14.18 -18.17 10.42
N LEU A 137 -13.56 -17.38 9.54
CA LEU A 137 -14.26 -16.60 8.54
C LEU A 137 -14.81 -17.47 7.41
N LEU A 138 -13.99 -18.41 6.93
CA LEU A 138 -14.28 -19.22 5.74
C LEU A 138 -14.99 -20.55 6.05
N GLY A 139 -15.08 -20.96 7.32
CA GLY A 139 -15.58 -22.29 7.67
C GLY A 139 -14.70 -23.40 7.11
N THR A 140 -13.38 -23.25 7.17
CA THR A 140 -12.41 -24.19 6.61
C THR A 140 -11.50 -24.77 7.70
N ASN A 141 -10.63 -25.70 7.30
CA ASN A 141 -9.61 -26.26 8.19
C ASN A 141 -8.23 -26.20 7.49
N LEU A 142 -7.84 -24.98 7.07
CA LEU A 142 -6.53 -24.72 6.49
C LEU A 142 -5.43 -25.01 7.53
N GLY A 143 -4.42 -25.76 7.13
CA GLY A 143 -3.34 -26.21 8.00
C GLY A 143 -1.97 -25.60 7.64
N ASP A 144 -0.93 -26.18 8.23
CA ASP A 144 0.45 -25.69 8.10
C ASP A 144 1.06 -25.83 6.69
N ASP A 145 0.44 -26.61 5.81
CA ASP A 145 0.81 -26.75 4.41
C ASP A 145 0.30 -25.59 3.53
N THR A 146 -0.62 -24.75 4.05
CA THR A 146 -1.17 -23.59 3.35
C THR A 146 -0.08 -22.53 3.12
N LEU A 147 0.09 -22.07 1.88
CA LEU A 147 0.95 -20.93 1.60
C LEU A 147 0.23 -19.64 1.99
N ILE A 148 0.82 -18.85 2.88
CA ILE A 148 0.31 -17.53 3.23
C ILE A 148 1.10 -16.47 2.48
N VAL A 149 0.41 -15.61 1.76
CA VAL A 149 0.95 -14.45 1.05
C VAL A 149 0.17 -13.19 1.44
N GLY A 150 0.73 -12.02 1.24
CA GLY A 150 0.00 -10.79 1.56
C GLY A 150 0.63 -9.54 1.00
N THR A 151 -0.18 -8.50 0.94
CA THR A 151 0.26 -7.13 0.70
C THR A 151 -0.22 -6.24 1.84
N SER A 152 0.57 -5.22 2.16
CA SER A 152 0.23 -4.24 3.20
C SER A 152 0.72 -2.85 2.80
N GLY A 153 0.07 -1.81 3.33
CA GLY A 153 0.44 -0.43 3.07
C GLY A 153 -0.76 0.48 3.05
N ARG A 154 -0.61 1.67 2.49
CA ARG A 154 -1.73 2.59 2.28
C ARG A 154 -2.67 2.07 1.20
N TYR A 155 -3.95 2.40 1.31
CA TYR A 155 -4.95 2.02 0.32
C TYR A 155 -4.85 2.91 -0.93
N GLU A 156 -3.79 2.72 -1.68
CA GLU A 156 -3.59 3.31 -3.01
C GLU A 156 -3.68 2.19 -4.05
N PHE A 157 -4.90 1.87 -4.45
CA PHE A 157 -5.25 0.64 -5.19
C PHE A 157 -4.35 0.40 -6.41
N LYS A 158 -4.11 1.42 -7.23
CA LYS A 158 -3.21 1.36 -8.40
C LYS A 158 -1.75 1.52 -8.02
N ASN A 159 -1.40 2.56 -7.27
CA ASN A 159 -0.01 2.89 -6.97
C ASN A 159 0.70 1.83 -6.12
N LYS A 160 -0.06 1.03 -5.37
CA LYS A 160 0.47 -0.11 -4.58
C LYS A 160 0.28 -1.46 -5.24
N GLY A 161 -0.21 -1.50 -6.49
CA GLY A 161 -0.37 -2.72 -7.26
C GLY A 161 -1.36 -3.72 -6.67
N ILE A 162 -2.37 -3.26 -5.90
CA ILE A 162 -3.37 -4.14 -5.31
C ILE A 162 -4.16 -4.85 -6.41
N ASP A 163 -4.46 -4.16 -7.49
CA ASP A 163 -5.11 -4.71 -8.69
C ASP A 163 -4.25 -5.81 -9.34
N VAL A 164 -2.95 -5.58 -9.49
CA VAL A 164 -2.02 -6.57 -10.04
C VAL A 164 -1.92 -7.80 -9.14
N PHE A 165 -1.89 -7.58 -7.82
CA PHE A 165 -1.88 -8.65 -6.84
C PHE A 165 -3.14 -9.51 -6.94
N LEU A 166 -4.34 -8.90 -6.98
CA LEU A 166 -5.61 -9.60 -7.12
C LEU A 166 -5.71 -10.36 -8.44
N GLU A 167 -5.31 -9.75 -9.55
CA GLU A 167 -5.28 -10.43 -10.86
C GLU A 167 -4.33 -11.62 -10.86
N SER A 168 -3.17 -11.49 -10.22
CA SER A 168 -2.20 -12.58 -10.07
C SER A 168 -2.77 -13.75 -9.27
N LEU A 169 -3.47 -13.46 -8.17
CA LEU A 169 -4.17 -14.45 -7.36
C LEU A 169 -5.29 -15.15 -8.14
N ASN A 170 -6.04 -14.40 -8.96
CA ASN A 170 -7.08 -14.96 -9.81
C ASN A 170 -6.50 -15.91 -10.86
N ARG A 171 -5.39 -15.53 -11.52
CA ARG A 171 -4.68 -16.42 -12.45
C ARG A 171 -4.19 -17.68 -11.75
N LEU A 172 -3.62 -17.52 -10.56
CA LEU A 172 -3.16 -18.65 -9.75
C LEU A 172 -4.31 -19.58 -9.35
N ASN A 173 -5.49 -19.04 -8.98
CA ASN A 173 -6.67 -19.84 -8.63
C ASN A 173 -7.18 -20.69 -9.79
N ARG A 174 -6.94 -20.25 -11.02
CA ARG A 174 -7.33 -20.96 -12.26
C ARG A 174 -6.27 -21.95 -12.74
N ASP A 175 -5.08 -21.95 -12.14
CA ASP A 175 -4.00 -22.85 -12.55
C ASP A 175 -4.30 -24.28 -12.06
N LYS A 176 -4.48 -25.20 -13.01
CA LYS A 176 -4.74 -26.61 -12.73
C LYS A 176 -3.57 -27.32 -12.05
N ASN A 177 -2.35 -26.76 -12.15
CA ASN A 177 -1.14 -27.31 -11.51
C ASN A 177 -0.97 -26.82 -10.09
N LEU A 178 -1.83 -25.94 -9.60
CA LEU A 178 -1.79 -25.51 -8.20
C LEU A 178 -2.31 -26.64 -7.30
N HIS A 179 -1.41 -27.25 -6.54
CA HIS A 179 -1.73 -28.35 -5.61
C HIS A 179 -1.87 -27.91 -4.14
N LYS A 180 -1.39 -26.71 -3.80
CA LYS A 180 -1.44 -26.15 -2.44
C LYS A 180 -2.58 -25.16 -2.28
N ASN A 181 -3.12 -25.09 -1.06
CA ASN A 181 -3.97 -23.97 -0.69
C ASN A 181 -3.11 -22.72 -0.51
N VAL A 182 -3.61 -21.59 -1.01
CA VAL A 182 -3.01 -20.27 -0.88
C VAL A 182 -3.98 -19.37 -0.14
N LEU A 183 -3.51 -18.76 0.93
CA LEU A 183 -4.26 -17.80 1.74
C LEU A 183 -3.60 -16.43 1.57
N ALA A 184 -4.31 -15.52 0.94
CA ALA A 184 -3.83 -14.17 0.67
C ALA A 184 -4.49 -13.15 1.60
N PHE A 185 -3.69 -12.29 2.20
CA PHE A 185 -4.15 -11.17 3.02
C PHE A 185 -3.90 -9.84 2.32
N ILE A 186 -4.91 -8.98 2.31
CA ILE A 186 -4.81 -7.59 1.87
C ILE A 186 -4.99 -6.72 3.10
N ASN A 187 -3.86 -6.25 3.65
CA ASN A 187 -3.82 -5.46 4.88
C ASN A 187 -3.64 -3.98 4.52
N VAL A 188 -4.72 -3.34 4.13
CA VAL A 188 -4.71 -1.91 3.77
C VAL A 188 -5.88 -1.19 4.43
N PRO A 189 -5.66 -0.05 5.11
CA PRO A 189 -6.71 0.66 5.82
C PRO A 189 -7.70 1.27 4.83
N GLY A 190 -8.89 0.68 4.74
CA GLY A 190 -10.01 1.21 3.97
C GLY A 190 -10.83 2.23 4.77
N TRP A 191 -11.98 2.62 4.23
CA TRP A 191 -12.96 3.42 4.98
C TRP A 191 -13.71 2.49 5.94
N VAL A 192 -13.00 2.05 6.96
CA VAL A 192 -13.42 1.02 7.89
C VAL A 192 -14.47 1.55 8.89
N GLY A 193 -15.51 0.74 9.05
CA GLY A 193 -16.48 0.86 10.13
C GLY A 193 -16.13 -0.05 11.31
N GLU A 194 -17.11 -0.81 11.82
CA GLU A 194 -16.93 -1.66 12.97
C GLU A 194 -16.36 -3.05 12.63
N PRO A 195 -15.62 -3.68 13.56
CA PRO A 195 -15.24 -5.08 13.41
C PRO A 195 -16.49 -5.97 13.40
N ARG A 196 -16.41 -7.07 12.66
CA ARG A 196 -17.55 -7.99 12.52
C ARG A 196 -17.81 -8.77 13.80
N GLU A 197 -18.97 -8.56 14.39
CA GLU A 197 -19.38 -9.26 15.63
C GLU A 197 -19.50 -10.77 15.44
N ASP A 198 -20.00 -11.22 14.27
CA ASP A 198 -20.13 -12.65 13.94
C ASP A 198 -18.75 -13.34 13.86
N LEU A 199 -17.76 -12.69 13.27
CA LEU A 199 -16.37 -13.18 13.24
C LEU A 199 -15.78 -13.17 14.65
N GLN A 200 -15.97 -12.10 15.42
CA GLN A 200 -15.48 -12.01 16.79
C GLN A 200 -16.07 -13.12 17.68
N ALA A 201 -17.37 -13.42 17.53
CA ALA A 201 -18.01 -14.51 18.25
C ALA A 201 -17.36 -15.87 17.91
N ARG A 202 -17.10 -16.13 16.61
CA ARG A 202 -16.40 -17.35 16.20
C ARG A 202 -14.95 -17.40 16.70
N LEU A 203 -14.23 -16.28 16.72
CA LEU A 203 -12.84 -16.21 17.22
C LEU A 203 -12.75 -16.52 18.72
N LYS A 204 -13.76 -16.12 19.51
CA LYS A 204 -13.85 -16.43 20.95
C LYS A 204 -14.25 -17.90 21.21
N SER A 205 -14.89 -18.55 20.26
CA SER A 205 -15.31 -19.96 20.39
C SER A 205 -14.14 -20.91 20.10
N LYS A 206 -14.09 -22.02 20.84
CA LYS A 206 -13.16 -23.14 20.58
C LYS A 206 -13.67 -24.10 19.50
N GLU A 207 -14.91 -23.93 19.06
CA GLU A 207 -15.53 -24.79 18.06
C GLU A 207 -14.89 -24.61 16.67
N LYS A 208 -14.95 -25.65 15.87
CA LYS A 208 -14.64 -25.61 14.45
C LYS A 208 -15.92 -25.31 13.69
N PHE A 209 -15.81 -24.54 12.64
CA PHE A 209 -16.93 -24.21 11.76
C PHE A 209 -16.63 -24.79 10.36
N ASP A 210 -17.65 -25.34 9.73
CA ASP A 210 -17.61 -25.94 8.38
C ASP A 210 -18.36 -25.11 7.34
N THR A 211 -18.98 -24.00 7.79
CA THR A 211 -19.69 -23.07 6.92
C THR A 211 -19.07 -21.68 6.98
N PRO A 212 -18.92 -21.01 5.82
CA PRO A 212 -18.42 -19.65 5.80
C PRO A 212 -19.39 -18.68 6.47
N LEU A 213 -18.89 -17.56 6.94
CA LEU A 213 -19.73 -16.41 7.27
C LEU A 213 -20.25 -15.77 5.99
N GLU A 214 -21.33 -15.00 6.11
CA GLU A 214 -21.78 -14.14 5.02
C GLU A 214 -20.65 -13.17 4.66
N VAL A 215 -20.47 -12.87 3.38
CA VAL A 215 -19.33 -12.07 2.87
C VAL A 215 -17.98 -12.59 3.39
N PRO A 216 -17.53 -13.78 2.97
CA PRO A 216 -16.42 -14.52 3.60
C PRO A 216 -15.03 -14.04 3.14
N PHE A 217 -14.84 -12.78 2.86
CA PHE A 217 -13.58 -12.22 2.39
C PHE A 217 -13.19 -10.91 3.09
N ILE A 218 -13.90 -10.48 4.13
CA ILE A 218 -13.59 -9.25 4.86
C ILE A 218 -13.73 -9.43 6.36
N THR A 219 -12.86 -8.79 7.14
CA THR A 219 -12.82 -8.90 8.61
C THR A 219 -13.56 -7.79 9.34
N HIS A 220 -13.79 -6.66 8.70
CA HIS A 220 -14.47 -5.50 9.25
C HIS A 220 -15.49 -4.97 8.22
N TRP A 221 -16.59 -4.43 8.68
CA TRP A 221 -17.51 -3.73 7.79
C TRP A 221 -16.91 -2.42 7.34
N LEU A 222 -17.12 -2.05 6.07
CA LEU A 222 -16.79 -0.73 5.56
C LEU A 222 -18.02 0.18 5.68
N HIS A 223 -17.80 1.48 5.80
CA HIS A 223 -18.90 2.45 5.71
C HIS A 223 -19.61 2.38 4.35
N ASN A 224 -18.93 1.94 3.32
CA ASN A 224 -19.52 1.65 2.01
C ASN A 224 -19.06 0.28 1.48
N MET A 225 -19.93 -0.72 1.62
CA MET A 225 -19.69 -2.08 1.13
C MET A 225 -19.99 -2.26 -0.36
N THR A 226 -20.63 -1.27 -1.00
CA THR A 226 -21.05 -1.37 -2.40
C THR A 226 -20.10 -0.71 -3.38
N HIS A 227 -19.18 0.11 -2.90
CA HIS A 227 -18.23 0.86 -3.75
C HIS A 227 -16.85 0.90 -3.10
N ASP A 228 -16.21 -0.27 -3.02
CA ASP A 228 -14.82 -0.39 -2.59
C ASP A 228 -14.02 -1.12 -3.67
N GLN A 229 -12.86 -0.58 -4.04
CA GLN A 229 -12.08 -1.06 -5.17
C GLN A 229 -11.62 -2.52 -5.01
N VAL A 230 -11.27 -2.95 -3.79
CA VAL A 230 -10.90 -4.35 -3.51
C VAL A 230 -12.12 -5.26 -3.63
N LEU A 231 -13.25 -4.88 -3.00
CA LEU A 231 -14.48 -5.67 -3.04
C LEU A 231 -15.05 -5.76 -4.47
N ASP A 232 -15.06 -4.66 -5.20
CA ASP A 232 -15.52 -4.61 -6.59
C ASP A 232 -14.66 -5.51 -7.48
N MET A 233 -13.35 -5.50 -7.30
CA MET A 233 -12.45 -6.35 -8.08
C MET A 233 -12.59 -7.82 -7.70
N LEU A 234 -12.71 -8.18 -6.43
CA LEU A 234 -12.98 -9.56 -6.01
C LEU A 234 -14.29 -10.09 -6.64
N LYS A 235 -15.32 -9.27 -6.65
CA LYS A 235 -16.60 -9.60 -7.30
C LYS A 235 -16.44 -9.74 -8.81
N TYR A 236 -15.77 -8.82 -9.47
CA TYR A 236 -15.50 -8.86 -10.91
C TYR A 236 -14.72 -10.12 -11.32
N LEU A 237 -13.71 -10.50 -10.54
CA LEU A 237 -12.89 -11.69 -10.79
C LEU A 237 -13.60 -13.00 -10.37
N GLY A 238 -14.73 -12.93 -9.69
CA GLY A 238 -15.45 -14.11 -9.19
C GLY A 238 -14.73 -14.81 -8.03
N MET A 239 -13.91 -14.09 -7.27
CA MET A 239 -13.11 -14.61 -6.15
C MET A 239 -13.89 -14.52 -4.83
N GLY A 240 -14.89 -15.37 -4.68
CA GLY A 240 -15.79 -15.40 -3.52
C GLY A 240 -15.38 -16.35 -2.40
N ASN A 241 -14.16 -16.89 -2.40
CA ASN A 241 -13.68 -17.88 -1.43
C ASN A 241 -14.56 -19.16 -1.37
N ARG A 242 -15.03 -19.63 -2.52
CA ARG A 242 -15.83 -20.85 -2.61
C ARG A 242 -15.04 -22.07 -2.09
N PRO A 243 -15.70 -23.13 -1.61
CA PRO A 243 -15.01 -24.33 -1.11
C PRO A 243 -13.97 -24.89 -2.07
N GLU A 244 -14.24 -24.91 -3.37
CA GLU A 244 -13.36 -25.41 -4.43
C GLU A 244 -12.17 -24.51 -4.76
N ASP A 245 -12.21 -23.22 -4.42
CA ASP A 245 -11.12 -22.29 -4.72
C ASP A 245 -9.85 -22.69 -3.94
N LYS A 246 -8.73 -22.83 -4.63
CA LYS A 246 -7.42 -23.08 -4.02
C LYS A 246 -6.80 -21.82 -3.43
N VAL A 247 -7.15 -20.67 -3.96
CA VAL A 247 -6.71 -19.36 -3.47
C VAL A 247 -7.85 -18.70 -2.72
N LYS A 248 -7.63 -18.44 -1.44
CA LYS A 248 -8.54 -17.69 -0.57
C LYS A 248 -7.99 -16.30 -0.33
N VAL A 249 -8.84 -15.29 -0.37
CA VAL A 249 -8.46 -13.88 -0.16
C VAL A 249 -9.20 -13.31 1.03
N ILE A 250 -8.47 -12.68 1.94
CA ILE A 250 -9.03 -11.97 3.09
C ILE A 250 -8.58 -10.53 3.06
N PHE A 251 -9.55 -9.63 3.02
CA PHE A 251 -9.34 -8.20 3.14
C PHE A 251 -9.46 -7.78 4.60
N VAL A 252 -8.40 -7.15 5.11
CA VAL A 252 -8.30 -6.60 6.46
C VAL A 252 -8.21 -5.08 6.33
N PRO A 253 -9.35 -4.35 6.33
CA PRO A 253 -9.39 -2.93 6.01
C PRO A 253 -9.10 -2.01 7.18
N CYS A 254 -8.31 -2.43 8.14
CA CYS A 254 -7.97 -1.64 9.32
C CYS A 254 -6.46 -1.44 9.46
N TYR A 255 -6.07 -0.46 10.27
CA TYR A 255 -4.69 -0.34 10.72
C TYR A 255 -4.40 -1.47 11.70
N LEU A 256 -3.27 -2.16 11.45
CA LEU A 256 -2.73 -3.17 12.35
C LEU A 256 -1.64 -2.55 13.20
N ASP A 257 -1.62 -2.85 14.47
CA ASP A 257 -0.48 -2.54 15.34
C ASP A 257 0.18 -3.83 15.85
N GLY A 258 1.38 -3.71 16.40
CA GLY A 258 2.16 -4.90 16.80
C GLY A 258 1.55 -5.68 17.98
N ARG A 259 0.39 -5.28 18.48
CA ARG A 259 -0.35 -5.91 19.59
C ARG A 259 -1.58 -6.68 19.08
N ASP A 260 -1.96 -6.47 17.83
CA ASP A 260 -3.12 -7.11 17.20
C ASP A 260 -2.88 -8.60 16.87
#